data_9d27265a8ae0812c9ee87716e182f589
#
_entry.id   9d27265a8ae0812c9ee87716e182f589
#
_cell.length_a   1.000
_cell.length_b   1.000
_cell.length_c   1.000
_cell.angle_alpha   90.00
_cell.angle_beta   90.00
_cell.angle_gamma   90.00
#
_symmetry.space_group_name_H-M   'P 1'
#
loop_
_entity.id
_entity.type
_entity.pdbx_description
1 polymer ?
#
loop_
_entity_poly.entity_id
_entity_poly.type
_entity_poly.pdbx_seq_one_letter_code
_entity_poly.pdbx_strand_id
1 'polypeptide(L)'
;MKKILVVDDERPISDIIKFNLTKEGYEVVTVFDGREALEQFEAEKPDLVILDLMLPELDGLEVAKEIRKTSHTPIIMLSAKDSEFDKVIGLEIGADDYVTKPFSNRELLARIKAHLRRTETIETAVEESSNSGKQEISIGELIIVPDAFVAKKRGNEVELTHREFELLFHLATHMGQVMTREHLLETVWGYDYFGDVRTVDVTIRRLREKIEDTPSRPEYILTRRGVGYYMKNYD
;
A
#
# COMPACT_ATOMS: atom_id res chain seq x y z
N MET A 1 -11.36 7.48 15.65
CA MET A 1 -9.93 7.40 15.99
C MET A 1 -9.38 6.25 15.17
N LYS A 2 -8.26 6.41 14.45
CA LYS A 2 -7.70 5.35 13.60
C LYS A 2 -7.11 4.25 14.48
N LYS A 3 -7.38 3.00 14.11
CA LYS A 3 -6.97 1.80 14.84
C LYS A 3 -5.82 1.10 14.12
N ILE A 4 -4.76 0.74 14.85
CA ILE A 4 -3.57 0.08 14.32
C ILE A 4 -3.39 -1.26 15.04
N LEU A 5 -3.27 -2.33 14.26
CA LEU A 5 -2.90 -3.64 14.75
C LEU A 5 -1.38 -3.79 14.65
N VAL A 6 -0.73 -4.08 15.77
CA VAL A 6 0.72 -4.34 15.86
C VAL A 6 0.93 -5.81 16.16
N VAL A 7 1.62 -6.49 15.27
CA VAL A 7 1.92 -7.92 15.34
C VAL A 7 3.44 -8.11 15.39
N ASP A 8 3.97 -8.45 16.55
CA ASP A 8 5.42 -8.63 16.76
C ASP A 8 5.62 -9.48 18.03
N ASP A 9 6.34 -10.59 17.95
CA ASP A 9 6.56 -11.51 19.06
C ASP A 9 7.53 -10.94 20.11
N GLU A 10 8.34 -9.94 19.74
CA GLU A 10 9.21 -9.21 20.64
C GLU A 10 8.43 -8.16 21.44
N ARG A 11 7.89 -8.54 22.62
CA ARG A 11 7.11 -7.65 23.50
C ARG A 11 7.73 -6.26 23.73
N PRO A 12 9.07 -6.12 23.96
CA PRO A 12 9.66 -4.79 24.12
C PRO A 12 9.50 -3.89 22.90
N ILE A 13 9.53 -4.45 21.68
CA ILE A 13 9.33 -3.71 20.44
C ILE A 13 7.87 -3.30 20.32
N SER A 14 6.93 -4.24 20.50
CA SER A 14 5.49 -3.98 20.50
C SER A 14 5.10 -2.91 21.51
N ASP A 15 5.65 -2.94 22.73
CA ASP A 15 5.35 -1.95 23.79
C ASP A 15 5.85 -0.55 23.41
N ILE A 16 7.05 -0.44 22.82
CA ILE A 16 7.59 0.84 22.34
C ILE A 16 6.73 1.40 21.20
N ILE A 17 6.36 0.56 20.24
CA ILE A 17 5.48 0.97 19.12
C ILE A 17 4.13 1.43 19.68
N LYS A 18 3.49 0.63 20.52
CA LYS A 18 2.21 0.96 21.16
C LYS A 18 2.27 2.28 21.91
N PHE A 19 3.28 2.49 22.75
CA PHE A 19 3.45 3.73 23.51
C PHE A 19 3.51 4.96 22.58
N ASN A 20 4.35 4.90 21.53
CA ASN A 20 4.51 6.01 20.60
C ASN A 20 3.23 6.28 19.79
N LEU A 21 2.56 5.25 19.31
CA LEU A 21 1.33 5.38 18.54
C LEU A 21 0.16 5.90 19.39
N THR A 22 0.02 5.43 20.62
CA THR A 22 -1.00 5.93 21.55
C THR A 22 -0.77 7.40 21.88
N LYS A 23 0.48 7.85 22.05
CA LYS A 23 0.84 9.25 22.24
C LYS A 23 0.46 10.14 21.04
N GLU A 24 0.49 9.58 19.83
CA GLU A 24 0.08 10.27 18.59
C GLU A 24 -1.45 10.21 18.37
N GLY A 25 -2.22 9.63 19.28
CA GLY A 25 -3.68 9.59 19.24
C GLY A 25 -4.29 8.40 18.47
N TYR A 26 -3.52 7.33 18.22
CA TYR A 26 -4.03 6.11 17.62
C TYR A 26 -4.56 5.13 18.69
N GLU A 27 -5.58 4.36 18.33
CA GLU A 27 -5.97 3.16 19.07
C GLU A 27 -5.06 2.00 18.64
N VAL A 28 -4.49 1.26 19.58
CA VAL A 28 -3.47 0.23 19.27
C VAL A 28 -3.83 -1.10 19.91
N VAL A 29 -4.02 -2.10 19.08
CA VAL A 29 -4.13 -3.51 19.47
C VAL A 29 -2.79 -4.19 19.23
N THR A 30 -2.28 -4.95 20.19
CA THR A 30 -1.02 -5.68 20.09
C THR A 30 -1.25 -7.16 20.22
N VAL A 31 -0.66 -7.94 19.33
CA VAL A 31 -0.69 -9.42 19.31
C VAL A 31 0.72 -9.95 19.05
N PHE A 32 0.97 -11.20 19.38
CA PHE A 32 2.33 -11.72 19.46
C PHE A 32 2.59 -12.98 18.62
N ASP A 33 1.58 -13.44 17.88
CA ASP A 33 1.70 -14.54 16.93
C ASP A 33 0.78 -14.32 15.72
N GLY A 34 1.05 -15.08 14.65
CA GLY A 34 0.35 -14.89 13.39
C GLY A 34 -1.09 -15.40 13.38
N ARG A 35 -1.44 -16.34 14.24
CA ARG A 35 -2.81 -16.86 14.34
C ARG A 35 -3.70 -15.86 15.06
N GLU A 36 -3.24 -15.36 16.21
CA GLU A 36 -3.92 -14.30 16.95
C GLU A 36 -4.06 -13.04 16.08
N ALA A 37 -3.08 -12.75 15.21
CA ALA A 37 -3.14 -11.63 14.29
C ALA A 37 -4.34 -11.70 13.34
N LEU A 38 -4.64 -12.86 12.76
CA LEU A 38 -5.80 -13.02 11.88
C LEU A 38 -7.12 -12.90 12.65
N GLU A 39 -7.21 -13.49 13.84
CA GLU A 39 -8.40 -13.39 14.69
C GLU A 39 -8.69 -11.94 15.10
N GLN A 40 -7.66 -11.21 15.54
CA GLN A 40 -7.80 -9.81 15.93
C GLN A 40 -8.02 -8.88 14.73
N PHE A 41 -7.45 -9.19 13.56
CA PHE A 41 -7.72 -8.45 12.34
C PHE A 41 -9.21 -8.46 11.98
N GLU A 42 -9.84 -9.62 12.01
CA GLU A 42 -11.28 -9.78 11.73
C GLU A 42 -12.16 -9.11 12.79
N ALA A 43 -11.79 -9.23 14.08
CA ALA A 43 -12.56 -8.68 15.19
C ALA A 43 -12.48 -7.15 15.26
N GLU A 44 -11.28 -6.59 15.12
CA GLU A 44 -10.99 -5.19 15.39
C GLU A 44 -11.07 -4.30 14.15
N LYS A 45 -10.99 -4.88 12.94
CA LYS A 45 -11.02 -4.19 11.64
C LYS A 45 -10.09 -2.97 11.63
N PRO A 46 -8.78 -3.16 11.78
CA PRO A 46 -7.84 -2.06 11.90
C PRO A 46 -7.73 -1.26 10.60
N ASP A 47 -7.39 0.02 10.71
CA ASP A 47 -7.10 0.91 9.58
C ASP A 47 -5.70 0.69 9.00
N LEU A 48 -4.79 0.06 9.76
CA LEU A 48 -3.43 -0.27 9.34
C LEU A 48 -2.89 -1.43 10.19
N VAL A 49 -2.08 -2.28 9.57
CA VAL A 49 -1.37 -3.38 10.23
C VAL A 49 0.13 -3.13 10.18
N ILE A 50 0.80 -3.26 11.31
CA ILE A 50 2.26 -3.37 11.44
C ILE A 50 2.55 -4.83 11.73
N LEU A 51 3.34 -5.49 10.89
CA LEU A 51 3.46 -6.94 10.87
C LEU A 51 4.92 -7.38 10.81
N ASP A 52 5.39 -8.06 11.85
CA ASP A 52 6.70 -8.71 11.78
C ASP A 52 6.64 -9.91 10.82
N LEU A 53 7.72 -10.11 10.10
CA LEU A 53 7.92 -11.29 9.26
C LEU A 53 8.15 -12.55 10.06
N MET A 54 8.92 -12.46 11.15
CA MET A 54 9.39 -13.60 11.94
C MET A 54 8.47 -13.88 13.13
N LEU A 55 7.26 -14.37 12.85
CA LEU A 55 6.29 -14.69 13.90
C LEU A 55 6.27 -16.19 14.20
N PRO A 56 5.95 -16.58 15.43
CA PRO A 56 5.67 -17.97 15.77
C PRO A 56 4.33 -18.42 15.17
N GLU A 57 4.16 -19.73 15.02
CA GLU A 57 3.00 -20.46 14.50
C GLU A 57 2.70 -20.20 13.03
N LEU A 58 2.42 -18.96 12.65
CA LEU A 58 2.14 -18.54 11.29
C LEU A 58 3.02 -17.33 10.94
N ASP A 59 3.87 -17.45 9.92
CA ASP A 59 4.79 -16.38 9.55
C ASP A 59 4.06 -15.15 9.00
N GLY A 60 4.71 -13.98 9.09
CA GLY A 60 4.10 -12.71 8.69
C GLY A 60 3.75 -12.65 7.19
N LEU A 61 4.44 -13.40 6.32
CA LEU A 61 4.10 -13.45 4.90
C LEU A 61 2.78 -14.19 4.68
N GLU A 62 2.55 -15.27 5.43
CA GLU A 62 1.30 -16.01 5.36
C GLU A 62 0.14 -15.20 5.94
N VAL A 63 0.38 -14.51 7.08
CA VAL A 63 -0.61 -13.57 7.65
C VAL A 63 -1.00 -12.51 6.63
N ALA A 64 -0.03 -11.87 5.97
CA ALA A 64 -0.32 -10.87 4.95
C ALA A 64 -1.13 -11.43 3.77
N LYS A 65 -0.79 -12.64 3.29
CA LYS A 65 -1.56 -13.31 2.22
C LYS A 65 -3.01 -13.56 2.63
N GLU A 66 -3.24 -14.05 3.85
CA GLU A 66 -4.59 -14.31 4.35
C GLU A 66 -5.41 -13.01 4.45
N ILE A 67 -4.82 -11.95 5.02
CA ILE A 67 -5.46 -10.63 5.08
C ILE A 67 -5.82 -10.14 3.67
N ARG A 68 -4.93 -10.30 2.69
CA ARG A 68 -5.14 -9.83 1.31
C ARG A 68 -6.25 -10.56 0.56
N LYS A 69 -6.69 -11.75 1.01
CA LYS A 69 -7.84 -12.43 0.43
C LYS A 69 -9.17 -11.69 0.70
N THR A 70 -9.23 -10.92 1.76
CA THR A 70 -10.47 -10.29 2.24
C THR A 70 -10.38 -8.79 2.45
N SER A 71 -9.17 -8.21 2.43
CA SER A 71 -8.98 -6.79 2.76
C SER A 71 -7.81 -6.13 2.05
N HIS A 72 -7.97 -4.83 1.81
CA HIS A 72 -6.95 -3.93 1.27
C HIS A 72 -6.33 -3.03 2.35
N THR A 73 -6.59 -3.30 3.63
CA THR A 73 -6.00 -2.57 4.77
C THR A 73 -4.48 -2.45 4.60
N PRO A 74 -3.89 -1.26 4.71
CA PRO A 74 -2.45 -1.06 4.58
C PRO A 74 -1.66 -1.96 5.53
N ILE A 75 -0.62 -2.63 5.01
CA ILE A 75 0.29 -3.48 5.78
C ILE A 75 1.70 -2.93 5.66
N ILE A 76 2.30 -2.55 6.79
CA ILE A 76 3.72 -2.21 6.91
C ILE A 76 4.43 -3.41 7.51
N MET A 77 5.33 -4.04 6.78
CA MET A 77 6.14 -5.13 7.30
C MET A 77 7.34 -4.63 8.09
N LEU A 78 7.59 -5.27 9.23
CA LEU A 78 8.84 -5.12 9.99
C LEU A 78 9.71 -6.35 9.78
N SER A 79 11.03 -6.19 9.67
CA SER A 79 11.92 -7.33 9.57
C SER A 79 13.34 -7.03 10.02
N ALA A 80 14.00 -7.99 10.68
CA ALA A 80 15.43 -7.97 10.93
C ALA A 80 16.25 -8.31 9.67
N LYS A 81 15.59 -8.79 8.60
CA LYS A 81 16.26 -9.14 7.35
C LYS A 81 16.45 -7.89 6.50
N ASP A 82 17.69 -7.55 6.23
CA ASP A 82 18.07 -6.37 5.43
C ASP A 82 18.41 -6.71 3.97
N SER A 83 18.20 -7.98 3.58
CA SER A 83 18.47 -8.35 2.20
C SER A 83 17.42 -7.72 1.27
N GLU A 84 17.90 -7.24 0.15
CA GLU A 84 17.08 -6.71 -0.93
C GLU A 84 16.00 -7.71 -1.39
N PHE A 85 16.34 -8.99 -1.36
CA PHE A 85 15.46 -10.08 -1.74
C PHE A 85 14.27 -10.23 -0.78
N ASP A 86 14.49 -10.12 0.53
CA ASP A 86 13.41 -10.21 1.53
C ASP A 86 12.44 -9.01 1.44
N LYS A 87 12.96 -7.80 1.15
CA LYS A 87 12.14 -6.60 0.91
C LYS A 87 11.24 -6.77 -0.31
N VAL A 88 11.79 -7.27 -1.41
CA VAL A 88 11.03 -7.52 -2.65
C VAL A 88 9.96 -8.58 -2.42
N ILE A 89 10.28 -9.69 -1.75
CA ILE A 89 9.31 -10.76 -1.45
C ILE A 89 8.17 -10.21 -0.57
N GLY A 90 8.48 -9.48 0.51
CA GLY A 90 7.47 -8.89 1.39
C GLY A 90 6.50 -7.98 0.62
N LEU A 91 7.05 -7.13 -0.22
CA LEU A 91 6.25 -6.28 -1.11
C LEU A 91 5.49 -7.10 -2.16
N GLU A 92 6.06 -8.11 -2.80
CA GLU A 92 5.39 -8.98 -3.78
C GLU A 92 4.22 -9.78 -3.21
N ILE A 93 4.23 -10.09 -1.91
CA ILE A 93 3.19 -10.89 -1.26
C ILE A 93 1.99 -10.06 -0.83
N GLY A 94 2.10 -8.75 -0.68
CA GLY A 94 0.97 -7.92 -0.32
C GLY A 94 1.24 -6.76 0.63
N ALA A 95 2.46 -6.58 1.11
CA ALA A 95 2.82 -5.41 1.89
C ALA A 95 2.74 -4.13 1.04
N ASP A 96 2.34 -3.04 1.67
CA ASP A 96 2.35 -1.71 1.07
C ASP A 96 3.64 -0.96 1.38
N ASP A 97 4.36 -1.40 2.43
CA ASP A 97 5.63 -0.84 2.85
C ASP A 97 6.46 -1.85 3.66
N TYR A 98 7.74 -1.57 3.79
CA TYR A 98 8.70 -2.44 4.46
C TYR A 98 9.69 -1.60 5.29
N VAL A 99 9.89 -1.96 6.55
CA VAL A 99 10.79 -1.29 7.49
C VAL A 99 11.76 -2.30 8.09
N THR A 100 13.05 -2.01 8.01
CA THR A 100 14.08 -2.88 8.58
C THR A 100 14.33 -2.58 10.05
N LYS A 101 14.43 -3.61 10.88
CA LYS A 101 14.91 -3.53 12.27
C LYS A 101 16.46 -3.43 12.28
N PRO A 102 17.09 -2.54 13.09
CA PRO A 102 16.45 -1.56 13.96
C PRO A 102 15.96 -0.33 13.19
N PHE A 103 14.78 0.16 13.50
CA PHE A 103 14.19 1.36 12.92
C PHE A 103 14.07 2.51 13.93
N SER A 104 13.98 3.73 13.42
CA SER A 104 13.63 4.86 14.29
C SER A 104 12.11 5.00 14.43
N ASN A 105 11.65 5.32 15.65
CA ASN A 105 10.22 5.60 15.89
C ASN A 105 9.69 6.70 14.98
N ARG A 106 10.54 7.71 14.66
CA ARG A 106 10.17 8.80 13.76
C ARG A 106 9.94 8.33 12.34
N GLU A 107 10.76 7.41 11.85
CA GLU A 107 10.61 6.80 10.54
C GLU A 107 9.30 6.00 10.46
N LEU A 108 9.07 5.09 11.42
CA LEU A 108 7.85 4.28 11.45
C LEU A 108 6.59 5.16 11.52
N LEU A 109 6.59 6.19 12.37
CA LEU A 109 5.48 7.15 12.47
C LEU A 109 5.24 7.91 11.17
N ALA A 110 6.30 8.35 10.48
CA ALA A 110 6.18 9.04 9.20
C ALA A 110 5.50 8.14 8.15
N ARG A 111 5.89 6.87 8.08
CA ARG A 111 5.30 5.86 7.18
C ARG A 111 3.83 5.59 7.51
N ILE A 112 3.49 5.38 8.79
CA ILE A 112 2.11 5.20 9.25
C ILE A 112 1.24 6.39 8.87
N LYS A 113 1.71 7.62 9.16
CA LYS A 113 0.99 8.85 8.80
C LYS A 113 0.80 8.97 7.27
N ALA A 114 1.81 8.60 6.47
CA ALA A 114 1.70 8.60 5.03
C ALA A 114 0.64 7.61 4.51
N HIS A 115 0.51 6.44 5.14
CA HIS A 115 -0.53 5.46 4.78
C HIS A 115 -1.93 5.86 5.26
N LEU A 116 -2.08 6.46 6.44
CA LEU A 116 -3.37 6.82 7.01
C LEU A 116 -3.91 8.19 6.54
N ARG A 117 -3.04 9.18 6.27
CA ARG A 117 -3.45 10.53 5.86
C ARG A 117 -4.33 10.55 4.63
N ARG A 118 -4.07 9.68 3.66
CA ARG A 118 -4.77 9.62 2.38
C ARG A 118 -6.15 8.99 2.49
N THR A 119 -6.36 8.13 3.47
CA THR A 119 -7.71 7.64 3.79
C THR A 119 -8.63 8.79 4.22
N GLU A 120 -8.11 9.78 4.96
CA GLU A 120 -8.87 10.96 5.41
C GLU A 120 -9.13 11.99 4.29
N THR A 121 -8.16 12.19 3.39
CA THR A 121 -8.32 13.11 2.25
C THR A 121 -9.41 12.62 1.30
N ILE A 122 -9.66 11.33 1.27
CA ILE A 122 -10.68 10.69 0.45
C ILE A 122 -12.06 10.82 1.08
N GLU A 123 -12.16 10.59 2.40
CA GLU A 123 -13.42 10.78 3.13
C GLU A 123 -13.89 12.25 3.03
N THR A 124 -12.97 13.23 3.12
CA THR A 124 -13.30 14.66 2.97
C THR A 124 -13.57 15.05 1.51
N ALA A 125 -12.89 14.46 0.51
CA ALA A 125 -13.18 14.73 -0.89
C ALA A 125 -14.56 14.17 -1.32
N VAL A 126 -14.99 13.05 -0.75
CA VAL A 126 -16.33 12.49 -0.98
C VAL A 126 -17.43 13.39 -0.39
N GLU A 127 -17.19 14.03 0.75
CA GLU A 127 -18.15 15.00 1.35
C GLU A 127 -18.21 16.31 0.58
N GLU A 128 -17.10 16.79 0.00
CA GLU A 128 -17.07 18.03 -0.79
C GLU A 128 -17.49 17.84 -2.26
N SER A 129 -17.36 16.60 -2.80
CA SER A 129 -17.62 16.30 -4.22
C SER A 129 -19.08 15.94 -4.55
N SER A 130 -19.98 15.98 -3.58
CA SER A 130 -21.42 15.72 -3.85
C SER A 130 -22.06 16.69 -4.85
N ASN A 131 -21.31 17.65 -5.41
CA ASN A 131 -21.77 18.64 -6.40
C ASN A 131 -20.95 18.72 -7.70
N SER A 132 -19.94 17.87 -7.91
CA SER A 132 -19.17 17.80 -9.18
C SER A 132 -19.39 16.43 -9.80
N GLY A 133 -19.83 16.39 -11.05
CA GLY A 133 -20.12 15.15 -11.77
C GLY A 133 -18.97 14.14 -11.71
N LYS A 134 -19.32 12.86 -11.51
CA LYS A 134 -18.41 11.70 -11.44
C LYS A 134 -17.36 11.78 -12.56
N GLN A 135 -16.14 12.12 -12.18
CA GLN A 135 -15.05 12.23 -13.15
C GLN A 135 -14.38 10.86 -13.28
N GLU A 136 -15.01 9.98 -14.07
CA GLU A 136 -14.40 8.70 -14.45
C GLU A 136 -13.28 8.96 -15.46
N ILE A 137 -12.11 8.33 -15.27
CA ILE A 137 -11.01 8.35 -16.22
C ILE A 137 -11.10 7.07 -17.04
N SER A 138 -11.42 7.20 -18.35
CA SER A 138 -11.48 6.07 -19.26
C SER A 138 -10.21 5.99 -20.10
N ILE A 139 -9.55 4.83 -20.09
CA ILE A 139 -8.30 4.55 -20.80
C ILE A 139 -8.46 3.21 -21.53
N GLY A 140 -8.90 3.25 -22.78
CA GLY A 140 -9.27 2.02 -23.49
C GLY A 140 -10.39 1.25 -22.77
N GLU A 141 -10.10 0.02 -22.34
CA GLU A 141 -11.06 -0.83 -21.60
C GLU A 141 -10.96 -0.66 -20.07
N LEU A 142 -10.04 0.19 -19.59
CA LEU A 142 -9.83 0.48 -18.18
C LEU A 142 -10.60 1.74 -17.80
N ILE A 143 -11.40 1.66 -16.75
CA ILE A 143 -12.15 2.78 -16.17
C ILE A 143 -11.69 2.93 -14.71
N ILE A 144 -11.28 4.13 -14.33
CA ILE A 144 -10.88 4.47 -12.97
C ILE A 144 -11.93 5.42 -12.41
N VAL A 145 -12.49 5.06 -11.25
CA VAL A 145 -13.50 5.84 -10.53
C VAL A 145 -12.86 6.34 -9.23
N PRO A 146 -12.29 7.55 -9.23
CA PRO A 146 -11.52 8.06 -8.09
C PRO A 146 -12.33 8.13 -6.80
N ASP A 147 -13.55 8.63 -6.86
CA ASP A 147 -14.42 8.82 -5.70
C ASP A 147 -14.81 7.49 -5.00
N ALA A 148 -14.81 6.39 -5.76
CA ALA A 148 -15.12 5.07 -5.23
C ALA A 148 -13.87 4.22 -4.92
N PHE A 149 -12.66 4.72 -5.27
CA PHE A 149 -11.42 3.91 -5.21
C PHE A 149 -11.49 2.61 -5.98
N VAL A 150 -12.20 2.61 -7.08
CA VAL A 150 -12.44 1.44 -7.91
C VAL A 150 -11.81 1.63 -9.28
N ALA A 151 -11.15 0.60 -9.76
CA ALA A 151 -10.78 0.44 -11.15
C ALA A 151 -11.58 -0.71 -11.76
N LYS A 152 -12.02 -0.56 -13.01
CA LYS A 152 -12.74 -1.60 -13.74
C LYS A 152 -12.06 -1.86 -15.07
N LYS A 153 -11.93 -3.12 -15.45
CA LYS A 153 -11.47 -3.53 -16.77
C LYS A 153 -12.56 -4.36 -17.45
N ARG A 154 -12.99 -3.94 -18.63
CA ARG A 154 -14.11 -4.59 -19.37
C ARG A 154 -15.36 -4.73 -18.52
N GLY A 155 -15.63 -3.75 -17.68
CA GLY A 155 -16.79 -3.72 -16.79
C GLY A 155 -16.65 -4.53 -15.49
N ASN A 156 -15.59 -5.33 -15.33
CA ASN A 156 -15.31 -6.07 -14.10
C ASN A 156 -14.40 -5.25 -13.18
N GLU A 157 -14.71 -5.24 -11.90
CA GLU A 157 -13.88 -4.58 -10.91
C GLU A 157 -12.53 -5.28 -10.75
N VAL A 158 -11.46 -4.49 -10.66
CA VAL A 158 -10.09 -4.95 -10.44
C VAL A 158 -9.75 -4.71 -8.98
N GLU A 159 -9.45 -5.77 -8.26
CA GLU A 159 -9.05 -5.70 -6.85
C GLU A 159 -7.65 -5.09 -6.71
N LEU A 160 -7.59 -3.82 -6.33
CA LEU A 160 -6.35 -3.08 -6.11
C LEU A 160 -6.16 -2.79 -4.63
N THR A 161 -4.93 -2.90 -4.14
CA THR A 161 -4.59 -2.31 -2.84
C THR A 161 -4.65 -0.79 -2.94
N HIS A 162 -4.69 -0.12 -1.80
CA HIS A 162 -4.74 1.35 -1.77
C HIS A 162 -3.57 1.98 -2.54
N ARG A 163 -2.34 1.46 -2.38
CA ARG A 163 -1.15 1.96 -3.10
C ARG A 163 -1.15 1.66 -4.59
N GLU A 164 -1.64 0.51 -4.97
CA GLU A 164 -1.81 0.17 -6.38
C GLU A 164 -2.81 1.12 -7.06
N PHE A 165 -3.92 1.42 -6.38
CA PHE A 165 -4.90 2.36 -6.88
C PHE A 165 -4.32 3.78 -7.00
N GLU A 166 -3.64 4.28 -5.97
CA GLU A 166 -3.03 5.61 -6.00
C GLU A 166 -2.00 5.76 -7.11
N LEU A 167 -1.14 4.75 -7.29
CA LEU A 167 -0.15 4.76 -8.37
C LEU A 167 -0.82 4.73 -9.74
N LEU A 168 -1.84 3.90 -9.91
CA LEU A 168 -2.64 3.83 -11.14
C LEU A 168 -3.30 5.17 -11.43
N PHE A 169 -3.97 5.75 -10.45
CA PHE A 169 -4.65 7.04 -10.57
C PHE A 169 -3.68 8.18 -10.89
N HIS A 170 -2.53 8.22 -10.22
CA HIS A 170 -1.50 9.23 -10.48
C HIS A 170 -0.97 9.13 -11.90
N LEU A 171 -0.66 7.93 -12.41
CA LEU A 171 -0.23 7.72 -13.78
C LEU A 171 -1.34 8.08 -14.79
N ALA A 172 -2.60 7.78 -14.48
CA ALA A 172 -3.74 8.04 -15.33
C ALA A 172 -4.06 9.53 -15.46
N THR A 173 -3.89 10.30 -14.39
CA THR A 173 -4.08 11.76 -14.43
C THR A 173 -2.96 12.49 -15.18
N HIS A 174 -1.84 11.82 -15.45
CA HIS A 174 -0.68 12.38 -16.16
C HIS A 174 -0.31 11.53 -17.39
N MET A 175 -1.31 11.10 -18.15
CA MET A 175 -1.10 10.28 -19.35
C MET A 175 -0.04 10.88 -20.29
N GLY A 176 0.82 10.01 -20.84
CA GLY A 176 1.89 10.38 -21.76
C GLY A 176 3.14 10.98 -21.08
N GLN A 177 3.07 11.37 -19.81
CA GLN A 177 4.22 11.93 -19.08
C GLN A 177 5.06 10.80 -18.48
N VAL A 178 6.35 10.78 -18.80
CA VAL A 178 7.30 9.84 -18.18
C VAL A 178 7.70 10.36 -16.81
N MET A 179 7.46 9.56 -15.79
CA MET A 179 7.79 9.88 -14.40
C MET A 179 8.95 9.01 -13.92
N THR A 180 9.91 9.61 -13.23
CA THR A 180 11.00 8.85 -12.62
C THR A 180 10.48 8.04 -11.43
N ARG A 181 11.21 7.03 -11.02
CA ARG A 181 10.88 6.22 -9.85
C ARG A 181 10.85 7.03 -8.57
N GLU A 182 11.83 7.92 -8.44
CA GLU A 182 11.95 8.85 -7.32
C GLU A 182 10.72 9.76 -7.24
N HIS A 183 10.32 10.35 -8.37
CA HIS A 183 9.14 11.21 -8.44
C HIS A 183 7.86 10.44 -8.08
N LEU A 184 7.67 9.23 -8.60
CA LEU A 184 6.54 8.38 -8.25
C LEU A 184 6.56 7.99 -6.76
N LEU A 185 7.75 7.69 -6.21
CA LEU A 185 7.91 7.38 -4.80
C LEU A 185 7.50 8.58 -3.93
N GLU A 186 8.04 9.76 -4.21
CA GLU A 186 7.72 10.99 -3.48
C GLU A 186 6.24 11.35 -3.57
N THR A 187 5.65 11.24 -4.75
CA THR A 187 4.26 11.65 -4.99
C THR A 187 3.26 10.65 -4.43
N VAL A 188 3.49 9.34 -4.62
CA VAL A 188 2.56 8.30 -4.20
C VAL A 188 2.80 7.86 -2.74
N TRP A 189 4.04 7.80 -2.26
CA TRP A 189 4.37 7.42 -0.87
C TRP A 189 4.61 8.62 0.04
N GLY A 190 4.97 9.79 -0.51
CA GLY A 190 5.16 11.05 0.20
C GLY A 190 6.64 11.45 0.36
N TYR A 191 6.91 12.75 0.53
CA TYR A 191 8.27 13.31 0.64
C TYR A 191 9.05 12.80 1.87
N ASP A 192 8.37 12.41 2.94
CA ASP A 192 8.98 11.86 4.14
C ASP A 192 9.20 10.34 4.06
N TYR A 193 8.98 9.75 2.89
CA TYR A 193 9.16 8.31 2.69
C TYR A 193 10.63 7.96 2.47
N PHE A 194 11.22 7.25 3.41
CA PHE A 194 12.62 6.81 3.39
C PHE A 194 12.81 5.40 2.77
N GLY A 195 11.85 4.93 1.98
CA GLY A 195 11.88 3.60 1.37
C GLY A 195 12.70 3.51 0.09
N ASP A 196 12.90 2.28 -0.38
CA ASP A 196 13.61 1.99 -1.62
C ASP A 196 12.74 2.32 -2.84
N VAL A 197 13.32 2.93 -3.86
CA VAL A 197 12.68 3.20 -5.16
C VAL A 197 12.14 1.93 -5.84
N ARG A 198 12.66 0.75 -5.49
CA ARG A 198 12.16 -0.54 -5.95
C ARG A 198 10.74 -0.86 -5.53
N THR A 199 10.25 -0.22 -4.46
CA THR A 199 8.85 -0.29 -4.07
C THR A 199 7.93 0.09 -5.24
N VAL A 200 8.35 1.07 -6.03
CA VAL A 200 7.63 1.48 -7.25
C VAL A 200 7.63 0.35 -8.29
N ASP A 201 8.78 -0.28 -8.54
CA ASP A 201 8.90 -1.35 -9.54
C ASP A 201 8.02 -2.55 -9.18
N VAL A 202 8.00 -2.94 -7.91
CA VAL A 202 7.15 -4.03 -7.40
C VAL A 202 5.67 -3.68 -7.55
N THR A 203 5.27 -2.47 -7.18
CA THR A 203 3.88 -2.03 -7.29
C THR A 203 3.43 -1.94 -8.76
N ILE A 204 4.29 -1.45 -9.66
CA ILE A 204 4.04 -1.46 -11.12
C ILE A 204 3.85 -2.89 -11.64
N ARG A 205 4.69 -3.83 -11.21
CA ARG A 205 4.57 -5.23 -11.61
C ARG A 205 3.22 -5.80 -11.21
N ARG A 206 2.79 -5.60 -9.96
CA ARG A 206 1.47 -6.04 -9.46
C ARG A 206 0.32 -5.41 -10.20
N LEU A 207 0.38 -4.09 -10.43
CA LEU A 207 -0.61 -3.41 -11.23
C LEU A 207 -0.75 -4.05 -12.61
N ARG A 208 0.37 -4.31 -13.29
CA ARG A 208 0.36 -4.97 -14.59
C ARG A 208 -0.26 -6.37 -14.54
N GLU A 209 0.03 -7.14 -13.49
CA GLU A 209 -0.57 -8.47 -13.30
C GLU A 209 -2.10 -8.40 -13.17
N LYS A 210 -2.65 -7.28 -12.70
CA LYS A 210 -4.08 -7.07 -12.50
C LYS A 210 -4.80 -6.39 -13.67
N ILE A 211 -4.15 -5.42 -14.33
CA ILE A 211 -4.80 -4.60 -15.36
C ILE A 211 -4.39 -4.92 -16.78
N GLU A 212 -3.23 -5.55 -17.02
CA GLU A 212 -2.76 -5.88 -18.37
C GLU A 212 -3.24 -7.28 -18.78
N ASP A 213 -3.50 -7.48 -20.06
CA ASP A 213 -3.81 -8.82 -20.57
C ASP A 213 -2.54 -9.70 -20.64
N THR A 214 -1.40 -9.06 -20.87
CA THR A 214 -0.10 -9.71 -20.88
C THR A 214 0.90 -8.83 -20.12
N PRO A 215 1.16 -9.07 -18.82
CA PRO A 215 2.01 -8.24 -17.99
C PRO A 215 3.43 -7.99 -18.52
N SER A 216 3.98 -8.96 -19.29
CA SER A 216 5.28 -8.85 -19.95
C SER A 216 5.27 -8.01 -21.22
N ARG A 217 4.08 -7.70 -21.78
CA ARG A 217 3.86 -6.80 -22.91
C ARG A 217 2.77 -5.80 -22.58
N PRO A 218 3.04 -4.90 -21.63
CA PRO A 218 2.02 -4.00 -21.10
C PRO A 218 1.53 -3.03 -22.18
N GLU A 219 0.23 -2.74 -22.15
CA GLU A 219 -0.43 -1.78 -23.03
C GLU A 219 -0.79 -0.49 -22.33
N TYR A 220 -1.09 -0.52 -21.03
CA TYR A 220 -1.47 0.65 -20.23
C TYR A 220 -0.27 1.32 -19.58
N ILE A 221 0.48 0.60 -18.73
CA ILE A 221 1.62 1.16 -18.00
C ILE A 221 2.92 0.75 -18.71
N LEU A 222 3.54 1.70 -19.37
CA LEU A 222 4.74 1.48 -20.16
C LEU A 222 6.02 1.84 -19.38
N THR A 223 7.14 1.19 -19.75
CA THR A 223 8.45 1.47 -19.17
C THR A 223 9.30 2.31 -20.13
N ARG A 224 9.80 3.46 -19.67
CA ARG A 224 10.90 4.17 -20.33
C ARG A 224 12.20 3.71 -19.72
N ARG A 225 12.93 2.83 -20.41
CA ARG A 225 14.18 2.23 -19.90
C ARG A 225 15.15 3.32 -19.43
N GLY A 226 15.72 3.14 -18.24
CA GLY A 226 16.66 4.06 -17.63
C GLY A 226 16.04 5.33 -17.05
N VAL A 227 14.71 5.55 -17.17
CA VAL A 227 14.01 6.73 -16.67
C VAL A 227 12.93 6.35 -15.66
N GLY A 228 11.88 5.65 -16.09
CA GLY A 228 10.74 5.34 -15.21
C GLY A 228 9.54 4.80 -15.96
N TYR A 229 8.35 5.21 -15.56
CA TYR A 229 7.08 4.69 -16.04
C TYR A 229 6.15 5.78 -16.53
N TYR A 230 5.19 5.41 -17.36
CA TYR A 230 4.14 6.31 -17.84
C TYR A 230 2.90 5.54 -18.26
N MET A 231 1.74 6.17 -18.14
CA MET A 231 0.50 5.69 -18.73
C MET A 231 0.49 6.04 -20.20
N LYS A 232 0.15 5.07 -21.06
CA LYS A 232 0.00 5.30 -22.50
C LYS A 232 -1.16 6.27 -22.75
N ASN A 233 -0.95 7.20 -23.68
CA ASN A 233 -2.03 8.05 -24.17
C ASN A 233 -2.91 7.25 -25.14
N TYR A 234 -4.21 7.22 -24.88
CA TYR A 234 -5.22 6.64 -25.75
C TYR A 234 -5.98 7.82 -26.36
N ASP A 235 -5.57 8.24 -27.55
CA ASP A 235 -6.30 9.20 -28.40
C ASP A 235 -7.53 8.53 -29.01
#